data_5883845b86b067a436d6eba6cfef115d
#
_entry.id   5883845b86b067a436d6eba6cfef115d
#
_cell.length_a   1.000
_cell.length_b   1.000
_cell.length_c   1.000
_cell.angle_alpha   90.00
_cell.angle_beta   90.00
_cell.angle_gamma   90.00
#
_symmetry.space_group_name_H-M   'P 1'
#
loop_
_entity.id
_entity.type
_entity.pdbx_description
1 polymer ?
#
loop_
_entity_poly.entity_id
_entity_poly.type
_entity_poly.pdbx_seq_one_letter_code
_entity_poly.pdbx_strand_id
1 'polypeptide(L)'
;KDIDAVLIATGDRWHPLLSIEAARAGKDVYCEKPMSLTIAESRAVADTMKRYGTVYQCGTQRRSMESFAFAVQLARSGKLGKLHTLHAYLNRGPITENLPPQPVPEGFDWDMWLGPAPYMEYNAQITSWLWNWNYNYGGGAMTDWGSHCNDLCQWANGTDLAGPVEYEGWAKFPADGFCNTPTDFNVVATYADGVKLIMHDKGGSLGVKFEGDEGWVYVDDNGNAETEPKSLLQNRKFAKLGWTDLANWTGHHGNFLQCVKTRSNPIAWAEVAHRSATTGHIANICVRLSRKLRWDVQAERFINDEEANRMLYRAMRSPWQL
;
A
#
# COMPACT_ATOMS: atom_id res chain seq x y z
N LYS A 1 -12.45 -26.47 11.07
CA LYS A 1 -12.25 -27.49 10.01
C LYS A 1 -12.95 -27.11 8.71
N ASP A 2 -13.94 -26.21 8.75
CA ASP A 2 -14.84 -25.90 7.62
C ASP A 2 -14.51 -24.59 6.91
N ILE A 3 -13.33 -24.01 7.18
CA ILE A 3 -12.85 -22.78 6.56
C ILE A 3 -11.56 -23.07 5.81
N ASP A 4 -11.51 -22.74 4.52
CA ASP A 4 -10.33 -22.92 3.65
C ASP A 4 -9.54 -21.63 3.51
N ALA A 5 -10.22 -20.49 3.49
CA ALA A 5 -9.62 -19.17 3.33
C ALA A 5 -10.31 -18.13 4.21
N VAL A 6 -9.59 -17.05 4.51
CA VAL A 6 -10.11 -15.92 5.28
C VAL A 6 -9.96 -14.62 4.50
N LEU A 7 -10.90 -13.70 4.70
CA LEU A 7 -10.81 -12.31 4.28
C LEU A 7 -10.58 -11.45 5.50
N ILE A 8 -9.47 -10.69 5.50
CA ILE A 8 -9.08 -9.80 6.58
C ILE A 8 -9.31 -8.36 6.12
N ALA A 9 -10.25 -7.67 6.77
CA ALA A 9 -10.63 -6.28 6.50
C ALA A 9 -10.75 -5.50 7.82
N THR A 10 -9.77 -5.64 8.66
CA THR A 10 -9.62 -4.97 9.96
C THR A 10 -8.88 -3.64 9.81
N GLY A 11 -8.49 -2.99 10.92
CA GLY A 11 -7.52 -1.90 10.85
C GLY A 11 -6.10 -2.43 10.54
N ASP A 12 -5.30 -1.61 9.88
CA ASP A 12 -3.96 -1.95 9.34
C ASP A 12 -3.05 -2.66 10.35
N ARG A 13 -3.12 -2.25 11.61
CA ARG A 13 -2.34 -2.81 12.71
C ARG A 13 -2.56 -4.30 12.95
N TRP A 14 -3.71 -4.82 12.53
CA TRP A 14 -4.08 -6.22 12.68
C TRP A 14 -3.71 -7.09 11.47
N HIS A 15 -3.55 -6.49 10.28
CA HIS A 15 -3.31 -7.22 9.04
C HIS A 15 -2.16 -8.23 9.12
N PRO A 16 -0.96 -7.87 9.64
CA PRO A 16 0.15 -8.82 9.71
C PRO A 16 -0.12 -9.99 10.63
N LEU A 17 -0.59 -9.72 11.86
CA LEU A 17 -0.83 -10.76 12.86
C LEU A 17 -1.89 -11.76 12.38
N LEU A 18 -3.03 -11.27 11.92
CA LEU A 18 -4.12 -12.13 11.46
C LEU A 18 -3.72 -12.93 10.22
N SER A 19 -2.94 -12.34 9.31
CA SER A 19 -2.41 -13.03 8.14
C SER A 19 -1.48 -14.17 8.53
N ILE A 20 -0.57 -13.93 9.47
CA ILE A 20 0.39 -14.93 9.98
C ILE A 20 -0.35 -16.06 10.71
N GLU A 21 -1.30 -15.74 11.60
CA GLU A 21 -2.08 -16.74 12.32
C GLU A 21 -2.97 -17.58 11.39
N ALA A 22 -3.58 -16.96 10.38
CA ALA A 22 -4.33 -17.69 9.37
C ALA A 22 -3.44 -18.68 8.62
N ALA A 23 -2.26 -18.26 8.17
CA ALA A 23 -1.31 -19.13 7.50
C ALA A 23 -0.81 -20.28 8.39
N ARG A 24 -0.52 -20.01 9.68
CA ARG A 24 -0.18 -21.03 10.69
C ARG A 24 -1.30 -22.04 10.89
N ALA A 25 -2.55 -21.59 10.76
CA ALA A 25 -3.74 -22.43 10.80
C ALA A 25 -4.05 -23.14 9.46
N GLY A 26 -3.19 -23.02 8.46
CA GLY A 26 -3.34 -23.63 7.13
C GLY A 26 -4.44 -23.00 6.28
N LYS A 27 -4.75 -21.70 6.49
CA LYS A 27 -5.79 -20.97 5.75
C LYS A 27 -5.15 -20.06 4.72
N ASP A 28 -5.74 -20.02 3.52
CA ASP A 28 -5.40 -19.04 2.51
C ASP A 28 -5.95 -17.65 2.91
N VAL A 29 -5.29 -16.58 2.47
CA VAL A 29 -5.55 -15.24 2.98
C VAL A 29 -5.79 -14.24 1.86
N TYR A 30 -6.94 -13.59 1.89
CA TYR A 30 -7.14 -12.30 1.24
C TYR A 30 -7.08 -11.22 2.33
N CYS A 31 -6.12 -10.32 2.26
CA CYS A 31 -5.98 -9.26 3.25
C CYS A 31 -6.11 -7.89 2.58
N GLU A 32 -6.95 -7.01 3.14
CA GLU A 32 -7.04 -5.65 2.67
C GLU A 32 -5.70 -4.91 2.81
N LYS A 33 -5.55 -3.89 2.01
CA LYS A 33 -4.40 -2.98 2.03
C LYS A 33 -4.52 -1.95 3.19
N PRO A 34 -3.42 -1.42 3.68
CA PRO A 34 -2.03 -1.80 3.42
C PRO A 34 -1.69 -3.15 4.08
N MET A 35 -0.72 -3.85 3.52
CA MET A 35 -0.30 -5.16 4.02
C MET A 35 0.16 -5.13 5.48
N SER A 36 0.70 -3.99 5.94
CA SER A 36 1.32 -3.83 7.27
C SER A 36 1.49 -2.36 7.66
N LEU A 37 1.94 -2.10 8.88
CA LEU A 37 2.38 -0.79 9.35
C LEU A 37 3.90 -0.58 9.31
N THR A 38 4.68 -1.65 9.13
CA THR A 38 6.14 -1.57 9.02
C THR A 38 6.68 -2.55 7.98
N ILE A 39 7.91 -2.29 7.51
CA ILE A 39 8.57 -3.15 6.53
C ILE A 39 8.83 -4.56 7.12
N ALA A 40 9.25 -4.64 8.37
CA ALA A 40 9.49 -5.92 9.03
C ALA A 40 8.21 -6.76 9.18
N GLU A 41 7.07 -6.12 9.44
CA GLU A 41 5.78 -6.81 9.49
C GLU A 41 5.39 -7.41 8.14
N SER A 42 5.49 -6.64 7.05
CA SER A 42 5.17 -7.15 5.71
C SER A 42 6.15 -8.25 5.27
N ARG A 43 7.42 -8.16 5.62
CA ARG A 43 8.41 -9.22 5.39
C ARG A 43 8.03 -10.50 6.16
N ALA A 44 7.67 -10.38 7.42
CA ALA A 44 7.24 -11.52 8.23
C ALA A 44 5.99 -12.21 7.63
N VAL A 45 5.03 -11.44 7.09
CA VAL A 45 3.89 -12.01 6.36
C VAL A 45 4.36 -12.76 5.11
N ALA A 46 5.17 -12.14 4.25
CA ALA A 46 5.62 -12.76 3.01
C ALA A 46 6.40 -14.07 3.26
N ASP A 47 7.30 -14.07 4.24
CA ASP A 47 8.08 -15.24 4.63
C ASP A 47 7.18 -16.35 5.21
N THR A 48 6.17 -15.98 5.99
CA THR A 48 5.20 -16.92 6.54
C THR A 48 4.37 -17.57 5.43
N MET A 49 3.84 -16.78 4.50
CA MET A 49 3.07 -17.32 3.36
C MET A 49 3.91 -18.31 2.55
N LYS A 50 5.16 -17.95 2.27
CA LYS A 50 6.11 -18.83 1.58
C LYS A 50 6.38 -20.12 2.38
N ARG A 51 6.61 -20.00 3.68
CA ARG A 51 6.92 -21.14 4.57
C ARG A 51 5.79 -22.15 4.65
N TYR A 52 4.55 -21.67 4.74
CA TYR A 52 3.37 -22.54 4.89
C TYR A 52 2.72 -22.93 3.56
N GLY A 53 3.22 -22.38 2.43
CA GLY A 53 2.64 -22.63 1.11
C GLY A 53 1.22 -22.07 0.96
N THR A 54 0.91 -21.01 1.70
CA THR A 54 -0.42 -20.40 1.75
C THR A 54 -0.59 -19.42 0.59
N VAL A 55 -1.73 -19.48 -0.08
CA VAL A 55 -2.10 -18.46 -1.09
C VAL A 55 -2.47 -17.18 -0.37
N TYR A 56 -1.80 -16.10 -0.72
CA TYR A 56 -2.05 -14.77 -0.16
C TYR A 56 -2.30 -13.77 -1.28
N GLN A 57 -3.33 -12.94 -1.12
CA GLN A 57 -3.55 -11.78 -1.98
C GLN A 57 -3.80 -10.53 -1.16
N CYS A 58 -3.06 -9.46 -1.48
CA CYS A 58 -3.32 -8.13 -0.96
C CYS A 58 -4.47 -7.45 -1.71
N GLY A 59 -5.28 -6.68 -1.00
CA GLY A 59 -6.41 -5.92 -1.54
C GLY A 59 -6.01 -4.71 -2.40
N THR A 60 -5.04 -4.87 -3.30
CA THR A 60 -4.65 -3.83 -4.28
C THR A 60 -5.46 -3.97 -5.59
N GLN A 61 -6.77 -3.81 -5.48
CA GLN A 61 -7.76 -4.14 -6.52
C GLN A 61 -7.54 -3.41 -7.85
N ARG A 62 -6.80 -2.26 -7.85
CA ARG A 62 -6.48 -1.51 -9.08
C ARG A 62 -5.72 -2.36 -10.09
N ARG A 63 -4.95 -3.37 -9.66
CA ARG A 63 -4.30 -4.34 -10.59
C ARG A 63 -5.31 -5.12 -11.44
N SER A 64 -6.53 -5.27 -10.99
CA SER A 64 -7.60 -6.00 -11.68
C SER A 64 -8.58 -5.09 -12.43
N MET A 65 -8.36 -3.76 -12.42
CA MET A 65 -9.15 -2.81 -13.20
C MET A 65 -8.55 -2.67 -14.60
N GLU A 66 -9.40 -2.78 -15.62
CA GLU A 66 -8.98 -2.81 -17.02
C GLU A 66 -8.19 -1.55 -17.45
N SER A 67 -8.59 -0.37 -16.98
CA SER A 67 -7.91 0.90 -17.31
C SER A 67 -6.49 0.96 -16.74
N PHE A 68 -6.29 0.54 -15.50
CA PHE A 68 -4.96 0.50 -14.89
C PHE A 68 -4.07 -0.59 -15.51
N ALA A 69 -4.63 -1.78 -15.76
CA ALA A 69 -3.91 -2.85 -16.44
C ALA A 69 -3.48 -2.41 -17.86
N PHE A 70 -4.34 -1.68 -18.57
CA PHE A 70 -4.01 -1.09 -19.86
C PHE A 70 -2.88 -0.06 -19.76
N ALA A 71 -2.92 0.85 -18.78
CA ALA A 71 -1.85 1.82 -18.59
C ALA A 71 -0.50 1.14 -18.32
N VAL A 72 -0.49 0.10 -17.47
CA VAL A 72 0.70 -0.72 -17.21
C VAL A 72 1.19 -1.41 -18.50
N GLN A 73 0.29 -1.96 -19.31
CA GLN A 73 0.66 -2.55 -20.60
C GLN A 73 1.30 -1.53 -21.54
N LEU A 74 0.78 -0.30 -21.61
CA LEU A 74 1.40 0.76 -22.41
C LEU A 74 2.82 1.06 -21.92
N ALA A 75 3.00 1.23 -20.61
CA ALA A 75 4.32 1.50 -20.03
C ALA A 75 5.33 0.38 -20.33
N ARG A 76 4.89 -0.89 -20.21
CA ARG A 76 5.77 -2.06 -20.38
C ARG A 76 5.98 -2.49 -21.85
N SER A 77 5.13 -2.05 -22.77
CA SER A 77 5.22 -2.42 -24.18
C SER A 77 6.18 -1.57 -25.01
N GLY A 78 6.77 -0.53 -24.41
CA GLY A 78 7.60 0.44 -25.11
C GLY A 78 6.82 1.46 -25.94
N LYS A 79 5.47 1.44 -25.90
CA LYS A 79 4.64 2.40 -26.65
C LYS A 79 4.68 3.83 -26.11
N LEU A 80 5.24 4.02 -24.93
CA LEU A 80 5.52 5.35 -24.37
C LEU A 80 6.96 5.78 -24.62
N GLY A 81 7.76 5.01 -25.38
CA GLY A 81 9.20 5.17 -25.46
C GLY A 81 9.90 4.65 -24.21
N LYS A 82 11.10 5.16 -23.90
CA LYS A 82 11.81 4.83 -22.67
C LYS A 82 11.11 5.48 -21.47
N LEU A 83 10.63 4.67 -20.56
CA LEU A 83 9.99 5.12 -19.33
C LEU A 83 11.00 5.88 -18.45
N HIS A 84 10.62 7.03 -17.91
CA HIS A 84 11.50 7.86 -17.07
C HIS A 84 10.81 8.40 -15.81
N THR A 85 9.49 8.62 -15.80
CA THR A 85 8.78 9.17 -14.64
C THR A 85 7.43 8.49 -14.43
N LEU A 86 7.21 8.12 -13.19
CA LEU A 86 5.95 7.56 -12.69
C LEU A 86 5.40 8.50 -11.63
N HIS A 87 4.11 8.77 -11.65
CA HIS A 87 3.46 9.60 -10.64
C HIS A 87 2.41 8.80 -9.88
N ALA A 88 2.47 8.87 -8.57
CA ALA A 88 1.44 8.44 -7.64
C ALA A 88 0.76 9.69 -7.06
N TYR A 89 -0.46 10.00 -7.53
CA TYR A 89 -1.28 11.09 -7.03
C TYR A 89 -2.06 10.61 -5.81
N LEU A 90 -1.77 11.18 -4.67
CA LEU A 90 -2.32 10.79 -3.37
C LEU A 90 -3.11 11.95 -2.76
N ASN A 91 -3.95 11.65 -1.78
CA ASN A 91 -4.70 12.65 -1.05
C ASN A 91 -3.85 13.29 0.07
N ARG A 92 -4.29 14.47 0.52
CA ARG A 92 -3.72 15.15 1.68
C ARG A 92 -4.20 14.52 2.96
N GLY A 93 -3.36 14.60 4.00
CA GLY A 93 -3.75 14.26 5.35
C GLY A 93 -4.66 15.33 5.97
N PRO A 94 -5.61 14.93 6.83
CA PRO A 94 -6.43 15.87 7.58
C PRO A 94 -5.65 16.49 8.73
N ILE A 95 -6.09 17.69 9.15
CA ILE A 95 -5.71 18.32 10.41
C ILE A 95 -6.87 18.14 11.36
N THR A 96 -6.60 17.71 12.59
CA THR A 96 -7.61 17.43 13.60
C THR A 96 -7.20 18.04 14.94
N GLU A 97 -8.17 18.28 15.80
CA GLU A 97 -7.92 18.65 17.19
C GLU A 97 -7.65 17.41 18.04
N ASN A 98 -7.03 17.59 19.19
CA ASN A 98 -6.99 16.60 20.24
C ASN A 98 -8.29 16.70 21.04
N LEU A 99 -9.07 15.64 21.03
CA LEU A 99 -10.27 15.56 21.86
C LEU A 99 -9.95 14.91 23.21
N PRO A 100 -10.61 15.33 24.30
CA PRO A 100 -10.41 14.71 25.60
C PRO A 100 -10.85 13.24 25.58
N PRO A 101 -10.26 12.40 26.46
CA PRO A 101 -10.72 11.05 26.65
C PRO A 101 -12.21 10.96 26.96
N GLN A 102 -12.84 9.89 26.51
CA GLN A 102 -14.25 9.58 26.71
C GLN A 102 -14.40 8.20 27.34
N PRO A 103 -15.50 7.92 28.05
CA PRO A 103 -15.80 6.56 28.48
C PRO A 103 -15.90 5.62 27.27
N VAL A 104 -15.35 4.44 27.39
CA VAL A 104 -15.54 3.38 26.38
C VAL A 104 -17.02 3.01 26.33
N PRO A 105 -17.66 2.99 25.14
CA PRO A 105 -19.05 2.58 25.02
C PRO A 105 -19.29 1.16 25.56
N GLU A 106 -20.45 0.95 26.17
CA GLU A 106 -20.82 -0.37 26.67
C GLU A 106 -20.78 -1.42 25.55
N GLY A 107 -20.19 -2.57 25.85
CA GLY A 107 -20.04 -3.67 24.89
C GLY A 107 -18.93 -3.48 23.85
N PHE A 108 -18.17 -2.38 23.88
CA PHE A 108 -17.07 -2.14 22.97
C PHE A 108 -15.74 -2.57 23.59
N ASP A 109 -15.09 -3.59 23.05
CA ASP A 109 -13.78 -4.08 23.48
C ASP A 109 -12.66 -3.16 22.95
N TRP A 110 -12.33 -2.13 23.74
CA TRP A 110 -11.30 -1.16 23.40
C TRP A 110 -9.89 -1.77 23.35
N ASP A 111 -9.61 -2.74 24.20
CA ASP A 111 -8.31 -3.42 24.22
C ASP A 111 -8.09 -4.22 22.92
N MET A 112 -9.10 -4.95 22.49
CA MET A 112 -9.07 -5.69 21.22
C MET A 112 -9.05 -4.74 20.02
N TRP A 113 -9.76 -3.59 20.08
CA TRP A 113 -9.72 -2.61 19.01
C TRP A 113 -8.31 -2.02 18.83
N LEU A 114 -7.63 -1.68 19.93
CA LEU A 114 -6.24 -1.21 19.89
C LEU A 114 -5.30 -2.31 19.37
N GLY A 115 -5.50 -3.55 19.81
CA GLY A 115 -4.67 -4.69 19.41
C GLY A 115 -3.19 -4.45 19.69
N PRO A 116 -2.31 -4.73 18.73
CA PRO A 116 -0.86 -4.56 18.87
C PRO A 116 -0.37 -3.11 18.88
N ALA A 117 -1.26 -2.13 18.61
CA ALA A 117 -0.90 -0.71 18.63
C ALA A 117 -0.64 -0.22 20.06
N PRO A 118 0.14 0.87 20.24
CA PRO A 118 0.30 1.50 21.54
C PRO A 118 -1.03 1.85 22.19
N TYR A 119 -1.11 1.72 23.53
CA TYR A 119 -2.30 2.10 24.27
C TYR A 119 -2.58 3.61 24.12
N MET A 120 -3.84 3.93 23.95
CA MET A 120 -4.39 5.28 24.01
C MET A 120 -5.75 5.23 24.71
N GLU A 121 -6.08 6.24 25.48
CA GLU A 121 -7.41 6.37 26.07
C GLU A 121 -8.46 6.51 24.96
N TYR A 122 -9.65 5.97 25.20
CA TYR A 122 -10.69 5.98 24.20
C TYR A 122 -11.17 7.39 23.86
N ASN A 123 -11.37 7.61 22.58
CA ASN A 123 -12.05 8.77 22.03
C ASN A 123 -12.73 8.35 20.71
N ALA A 124 -13.97 8.78 20.50
CA ALA A 124 -14.73 8.42 19.29
C ALA A 124 -14.04 8.82 17.97
N GLN A 125 -13.22 9.88 17.99
CA GLN A 125 -12.43 10.30 16.83
C GLN A 125 -11.45 9.18 16.39
N ILE A 126 -10.85 8.47 17.34
CA ILE A 126 -9.87 7.40 17.08
C ILE A 126 -10.54 6.23 16.35
N THR A 127 -11.81 5.93 16.67
CA THR A 127 -12.56 4.84 16.04
C THR A 127 -13.20 5.20 14.70
N SER A 128 -13.18 6.49 14.32
CA SER A 128 -13.52 6.91 12.98
C SER A 128 -12.41 6.56 11.98
N TRP A 129 -12.63 6.76 10.68
CA TRP A 129 -11.60 6.55 9.65
C TRP A 129 -10.31 7.37 9.86
N LEU A 130 -10.29 8.34 10.79
CA LEU A 130 -9.12 9.16 11.13
C LEU A 130 -7.96 8.36 11.73
N TRP A 131 -8.20 7.16 12.29
CA TRP A 131 -7.12 6.29 12.75
C TRP A 131 -6.07 6.03 11.67
N ASN A 132 -6.47 6.00 10.40
CA ASN A 132 -5.58 5.80 9.27
C ASN A 132 -4.50 6.89 9.14
N TRP A 133 -4.76 8.07 9.72
CA TRP A 133 -3.88 9.23 9.69
C TRP A 133 -3.03 9.39 10.97
N ASN A 134 -2.96 8.36 11.79
CA ASN A 134 -2.10 8.34 12.95
C ASN A 134 -1.13 7.15 12.87
N TYR A 135 0.17 7.41 12.94
CA TYR A 135 1.22 6.40 12.75
C TYR A 135 1.17 5.21 13.72
N ASN A 136 0.43 5.32 14.81
CA ASN A 136 0.21 4.18 15.70
C ASN A 136 -0.75 3.15 15.11
N TYR A 137 -1.65 3.56 14.19
CA TYR A 137 -2.77 2.76 13.72
C TYR A 137 -2.81 2.60 12.20
N GLY A 138 -2.28 3.60 11.45
CA GLY A 138 -2.22 3.65 9.99
C GLY A 138 -0.97 4.43 9.55
N GLY A 139 -0.69 4.47 8.26
CA GLY A 139 0.49 5.16 7.72
C GLY A 139 0.15 6.35 6.82
N GLY A 140 -1.09 6.84 6.87
CA GLY A 140 -1.55 7.96 6.06
C GLY A 140 -1.51 7.70 4.56
N ALA A 141 -1.59 8.76 3.76
CA ALA A 141 -1.70 8.68 2.31
C ALA A 141 -0.65 7.79 1.63
N MET A 142 0.60 7.83 2.10
CA MET A 142 1.71 7.11 1.47
C MET A 142 1.58 5.59 1.57
N THR A 143 0.86 5.07 2.57
CA THR A 143 0.61 3.63 2.73
C THR A 143 -0.84 3.23 2.48
N ASP A 144 -1.81 4.11 2.67
CA ASP A 144 -3.21 3.85 2.37
C ASP A 144 -3.46 3.89 0.85
N TRP A 145 -3.60 5.07 0.26
CA TRP A 145 -3.72 5.22 -1.20
C TRP A 145 -2.44 4.87 -1.94
N GLY A 146 -1.29 5.07 -1.29
CA GLY A 146 0.00 4.64 -1.81
C GLY A 146 0.07 3.14 -2.06
N SER A 147 -0.62 2.30 -1.29
CA SER A 147 -0.72 0.86 -1.57
C SER A 147 -1.31 0.55 -2.94
N HIS A 148 -2.19 1.40 -3.47
CA HIS A 148 -2.70 1.25 -4.82
C HIS A 148 -1.79 1.90 -5.86
N CYS A 149 -1.44 3.18 -5.66
CA CYS A 149 -0.73 3.97 -6.67
C CYS A 149 0.75 3.57 -6.79
N ASN A 150 1.45 3.37 -5.67
CA ASN A 150 2.85 2.90 -5.70
C ASN A 150 2.95 1.49 -6.27
N ASP A 151 1.99 0.63 -5.95
CA ASP A 151 1.90 -0.75 -6.47
C ASP A 151 1.77 -0.76 -8.00
N LEU A 152 0.92 0.10 -8.56
CA LEU A 152 0.78 0.25 -10.00
C LEU A 152 2.06 0.81 -10.66
N CYS A 153 2.75 1.74 -9.99
CA CYS A 153 4.02 2.27 -10.46
C CYS A 153 5.11 1.18 -10.47
N GLN A 154 5.21 0.37 -9.41
CA GLN A 154 6.09 -0.80 -9.34
C GLN A 154 5.81 -1.77 -10.50
N TRP A 155 4.54 -2.07 -10.74
CA TRP A 155 4.11 -2.96 -11.81
C TRP A 155 4.42 -2.38 -13.20
N ALA A 156 4.18 -1.08 -13.41
CA ALA A 156 4.50 -0.38 -14.66
C ALA A 156 6.01 -0.39 -14.97
N ASN A 157 6.86 -0.22 -13.96
CA ASN A 157 8.32 -0.29 -14.10
C ASN A 157 8.87 -1.72 -14.24
N GLY A 158 8.01 -2.74 -14.10
CA GLY A 158 8.47 -4.14 -14.11
C GLY A 158 9.30 -4.54 -12.89
N THR A 159 9.15 -3.82 -11.78
CA THR A 159 9.94 -3.98 -10.55
C THR A 159 9.14 -4.63 -9.41
N ASP A 160 8.19 -5.50 -9.74
CA ASP A 160 7.34 -6.18 -8.75
C ASP A 160 8.11 -6.91 -7.64
N LEU A 161 9.34 -7.39 -7.92
CA LEU A 161 10.20 -8.10 -6.98
C LEU A 161 11.44 -7.28 -6.57
N ALA A 162 11.42 -5.99 -6.82
CA ALA A 162 12.48 -5.05 -6.50
C ALA A 162 11.89 -3.78 -5.86
N GLY A 163 12.56 -2.64 -6.03
CA GLY A 163 12.05 -1.35 -5.58
C GLY A 163 13.04 -0.22 -5.84
N PRO A 164 12.66 1.02 -5.55
CA PRO A 164 13.58 2.15 -5.61
C PRO A 164 14.74 1.98 -4.63
N VAL A 165 15.89 2.53 -5.00
CA VAL A 165 17.15 2.44 -4.24
C VAL A 165 17.49 3.73 -3.50
N GLU A 166 16.81 4.83 -3.82
CA GLU A 166 17.06 6.13 -3.23
C GLU A 166 15.72 6.88 -3.05
N TYR A 167 15.59 7.59 -1.93
CA TYR A 167 14.41 8.39 -1.60
C TYR A 167 14.82 9.75 -1.09
N GLU A 168 14.18 10.81 -1.60
CA GLU A 168 14.32 12.17 -1.12
C GLU A 168 12.99 12.91 -1.23
N GLY A 169 12.77 13.88 -0.34
CA GLY A 169 11.53 14.63 -0.38
C GLY A 169 11.30 15.48 0.86
N TRP A 170 10.12 16.03 0.91
CA TRP A 170 9.66 16.86 2.02
C TRP A 170 8.20 16.57 2.36
N ALA A 171 7.82 16.89 3.60
CA ALA A 171 6.44 16.86 4.03
C ALA A 171 6.18 17.99 5.05
N LYS A 172 4.89 18.38 5.14
CA LYS A 172 4.38 19.16 6.27
C LYS A 172 3.58 18.23 7.17
N PHE A 173 3.72 18.41 8.45
CA PHE A 173 2.99 17.63 9.45
C PHE A 173 2.05 18.57 10.23
N PRO A 174 0.93 18.07 10.78
CA PRO A 174 0.16 18.84 11.75
C PRO A 174 1.05 19.26 12.93
N ALA A 175 0.84 20.48 13.44
CA ALA A 175 1.59 20.95 14.61
C ALA A 175 1.18 20.22 15.89
N ASP A 176 -0.10 19.82 15.98
CA ASP A 176 -0.72 19.05 17.06
C ASP A 176 -1.94 18.31 16.53
N GLY A 177 -2.70 17.66 17.39
CA GLY A 177 -3.91 16.92 17.05
C GLY A 177 -3.71 15.41 17.03
N PHE A 178 -4.80 14.68 16.82
CA PHE A 178 -4.77 13.22 16.76
C PHE A 178 -4.04 12.71 15.51
N CYS A 179 -4.28 13.33 14.36
CA CYS A 179 -3.61 12.96 13.11
C CYS A 179 -2.17 13.49 13.10
N ASN A 180 -1.21 12.63 12.79
CA ASN A 180 0.21 12.97 12.83
C ASN A 180 0.98 12.50 11.57
N THR A 181 0.27 12.07 10.53
CA THR A 181 0.85 11.81 9.21
C THR A 181 0.91 13.07 8.37
N PRO A 182 1.66 13.12 7.25
CA PRO A 182 1.80 14.32 6.43
C PRO A 182 0.47 14.88 5.91
N THR A 183 0.33 16.20 5.97
CA THR A 183 -0.76 16.96 5.33
C THR A 183 -0.45 17.30 3.89
N ASP A 184 0.80 17.69 3.61
CA ASP A 184 1.33 17.98 2.29
C ASP A 184 2.67 17.29 2.12
N PHE A 185 2.97 16.80 0.94
CA PHE A 185 4.24 16.12 0.71
C PHE A 185 4.61 16.02 -0.78
N ASN A 186 5.89 15.81 -1.01
CA ASN A 186 6.43 15.38 -2.29
C ASN A 186 7.65 14.52 -2.01
N VAL A 187 7.62 13.27 -2.46
CA VAL A 187 8.72 12.32 -2.33
C VAL A 187 9.09 11.76 -3.69
N VAL A 188 10.37 11.82 -4.01
CA VAL A 188 10.93 11.21 -5.22
C VAL A 188 11.70 9.95 -4.80
N ALA A 189 11.25 8.82 -5.32
CA ALA A 189 11.94 7.54 -5.18
C ALA A 189 12.56 7.15 -6.53
N THR A 190 13.87 6.88 -6.54
CA THR A 190 14.63 6.58 -7.76
C THR A 190 14.96 5.11 -7.82
N TYR A 191 14.60 4.45 -8.91
CA TYR A 191 14.97 3.06 -9.20
C TYR A 191 16.40 2.95 -9.71
N ALA A 192 16.95 1.74 -9.67
CA ALA A 192 18.32 1.48 -10.11
C ALA A 192 18.57 1.76 -11.60
N ASP A 193 17.53 1.71 -12.43
CA ASP A 193 17.53 2.05 -13.85
C ASP A 193 17.41 3.56 -14.12
N GLY A 194 17.24 4.37 -13.08
CA GLY A 194 17.09 5.83 -13.14
C GLY A 194 15.67 6.32 -13.30
N VAL A 195 14.67 5.43 -13.45
CA VAL A 195 13.25 5.82 -13.43
C VAL A 195 12.89 6.42 -12.09
N LYS A 196 12.08 7.47 -12.09
CA LYS A 196 11.64 8.16 -10.88
C LYS A 196 10.17 7.88 -10.59
N LEU A 197 9.87 7.50 -9.37
CA LEU A 197 8.51 7.49 -8.82
C LEU A 197 8.31 8.74 -7.96
N ILE A 198 7.37 9.58 -8.34
CA ILE A 198 7.00 10.80 -7.62
C ILE A 198 5.69 10.56 -6.89
N MET A 199 5.74 10.49 -5.57
CA MET A 199 4.59 10.43 -4.69
C MET A 199 4.25 11.85 -4.23
N HIS A 200 3.06 12.33 -4.54
CA HIS A 200 2.70 13.70 -4.20
C HIS A 200 1.19 13.91 -3.97
N ASP A 201 0.88 14.92 -3.16
CA ASP A 201 -0.47 15.33 -2.79
C ASP A 201 -1.13 16.29 -3.81
N LYS A 202 -0.45 16.57 -4.91
CA LYS A 202 -0.89 17.55 -5.91
C LYS A 202 -1.17 16.88 -7.24
N GLY A 203 -2.22 17.33 -7.92
CA GLY A 203 -2.49 16.93 -9.29
C GLY A 203 -3.92 16.57 -9.60
N GLY A 204 -4.87 16.86 -8.72
CA GLY A 204 -6.29 16.59 -8.97
C GLY A 204 -6.77 15.30 -8.36
N SER A 205 -7.43 14.44 -9.14
CA SER A 205 -7.95 13.16 -8.67
C SER A 205 -6.84 12.17 -8.33
N LEU A 206 -7.06 11.34 -7.33
CA LEU A 206 -6.25 10.16 -7.04
C LEU A 206 -6.00 9.34 -8.32
N GLY A 207 -4.80 8.80 -8.48
CA GLY A 207 -4.50 8.02 -9.68
C GLY A 207 -3.00 7.88 -9.94
N VAL A 208 -2.68 7.47 -11.15
CA VAL A 208 -1.30 7.29 -11.59
C VAL A 208 -1.06 7.89 -12.98
N LYS A 209 0.17 8.36 -13.23
CA LYS A 209 0.62 8.75 -14.57
C LYS A 209 1.97 8.10 -14.86
N PHE A 210 2.13 7.57 -16.07
CA PHE A 210 3.39 6.97 -16.52
C PHE A 210 3.87 7.74 -17.74
N GLU A 211 5.11 8.24 -17.69
CA GLU A 211 5.70 9.10 -18.73
C GLU A 211 6.97 8.47 -19.29
N GLY A 212 7.06 8.47 -20.61
CA GLY A 212 8.23 8.09 -21.36
C GLY A 212 8.56 9.11 -22.45
N ASP A 213 9.64 8.89 -23.18
CA ASP A 213 10.16 9.83 -24.19
C ASP A 213 9.18 10.10 -25.36
N GLU A 214 8.25 9.17 -25.64
CA GLU A 214 7.32 9.24 -26.78
C GLU A 214 5.85 9.46 -26.35
N GLY A 215 5.57 9.56 -25.07
CA GLY A 215 4.22 9.82 -24.60
C GLY A 215 3.98 9.47 -23.14
N TRP A 216 2.73 9.64 -22.75
CA TRP A 216 2.29 9.34 -21.38
C TRP A 216 0.87 8.76 -21.35
N VAL A 217 0.56 8.08 -20.26
CA VAL A 217 -0.78 7.63 -19.88
C VAL A 217 -1.08 8.05 -18.45
N TYR A 218 -2.27 8.59 -18.23
CA TYR A 218 -2.84 8.91 -16.91
C TYR A 218 -4.11 8.10 -16.69
N VAL A 219 -4.33 7.61 -15.48
CA VAL A 219 -5.58 6.95 -15.06
C VAL A 219 -5.96 7.47 -13.69
N ASP A 220 -7.18 8.03 -13.57
CA ASP A 220 -7.73 8.44 -12.28
C ASP A 220 -8.35 7.26 -11.52
N ASP A 221 -8.70 7.47 -10.24
CA ASP A 221 -9.28 6.43 -9.38
C ASP A 221 -10.65 5.92 -9.84
N ASN A 222 -11.37 6.67 -10.67
CA ASN A 222 -12.61 6.24 -11.30
C ASN A 222 -12.38 5.35 -12.54
N GLY A 223 -11.12 5.17 -12.95
CA GLY A 223 -10.73 4.41 -14.13
C GLY A 223 -10.84 5.19 -15.44
N ASN A 224 -10.99 6.52 -15.40
CA ASN A 224 -10.89 7.33 -16.60
C ASN A 224 -9.42 7.42 -17.03
N ALA A 225 -9.17 7.18 -18.31
CA ALA A 225 -7.82 7.19 -18.87
C ALA A 225 -7.64 8.32 -19.88
N GLU A 226 -6.47 8.95 -19.83
CA GLU A 226 -6.01 9.95 -20.80
C GLU A 226 -4.62 9.57 -21.29
N THR A 227 -4.30 9.89 -22.54
CA THR A 227 -2.98 9.62 -23.14
C THR A 227 -2.52 10.76 -24.03
N GLU A 228 -1.21 10.89 -24.17
CA GLU A 228 -0.58 11.64 -25.22
C GLU A 228 0.49 10.75 -25.87
N PRO A 229 0.46 10.51 -27.18
CA PRO A 229 -0.59 10.93 -28.11
C PRO A 229 -1.95 10.23 -27.86
N LYS A 230 -3.03 10.92 -28.15
CA LYS A 230 -4.42 10.39 -27.97
C LYS A 230 -4.69 9.09 -28.74
N SER A 231 -3.92 8.83 -29.79
CA SER A 231 -4.00 7.59 -30.57
C SER A 231 -3.70 6.32 -29.76
N LEU A 232 -3.03 6.42 -28.62
CA LEU A 232 -2.75 5.28 -27.72
C LEU A 232 -4.03 4.70 -27.11
N LEU A 233 -5.06 5.50 -26.90
CA LEU A 233 -6.37 5.02 -26.41
C LEU A 233 -7.19 4.31 -27.50
N GLN A 234 -6.97 4.62 -28.80
CA GLN A 234 -7.69 4.02 -29.93
C GLN A 234 -9.22 3.96 -29.73
N ASN A 235 -9.82 5.01 -29.17
CA ASN A 235 -11.25 5.07 -28.77
C ASN A 235 -11.67 3.98 -27.78
N ARG A 236 -10.77 3.38 -27.03
CA ARG A 236 -11.08 2.40 -25.99
C ARG A 236 -11.97 3.01 -24.92
N LYS A 237 -12.98 2.25 -24.51
CA LYS A 237 -13.78 2.49 -23.32
C LYS A 237 -13.54 1.35 -22.37
N PHE A 238 -13.26 1.66 -21.12
CA PHE A 238 -13.06 0.65 -20.08
C PHE A 238 -14.37 0.40 -19.35
N ALA A 239 -14.62 -0.86 -19.05
CA ALA A 239 -15.73 -1.20 -18.15
C ALA A 239 -15.45 -0.60 -16.78
N LYS A 240 -16.43 0.09 -16.19
CA LYS A 240 -16.40 0.43 -14.77
C LYS A 240 -16.65 -0.86 -14.01
N LEU A 241 -15.60 -1.60 -13.71
CA LEU A 241 -15.72 -2.75 -12.82
C LEU A 241 -16.00 -2.21 -11.42
N GLY A 242 -17.17 -2.52 -10.90
CA GLY A 242 -17.44 -2.38 -9.48
C GLY A 242 -16.40 -3.19 -8.69
N TRP A 243 -16.09 -2.75 -7.48
CA TRP A 243 -15.13 -3.36 -6.55
C TRP A 243 -15.40 -4.84 -6.25
N THR A 244 -16.62 -5.28 -6.54
CA THR A 244 -17.15 -6.57 -6.16
C THR A 244 -18.09 -7.08 -7.25
N ASP A 245 -17.58 -7.77 -8.24
CA ASP A 245 -18.44 -8.72 -8.92
C ASP A 245 -18.30 -10.09 -8.24
N LEU A 246 -18.78 -10.17 -7.00
CA LEU A 246 -18.82 -11.41 -6.24
C LEU A 246 -19.75 -12.44 -6.89
N ALA A 247 -20.74 -12.00 -7.67
CA ALA A 247 -21.70 -12.87 -8.31
C ALA A 247 -21.06 -13.75 -9.41
N ASN A 248 -20.07 -13.22 -10.12
CA ASN A 248 -19.44 -13.92 -11.23
C ASN A 248 -18.01 -14.42 -10.92
N TRP A 249 -17.53 -14.22 -9.67
CA TRP A 249 -16.18 -14.65 -9.25
C TRP A 249 -15.07 -14.12 -10.18
N THR A 250 -15.26 -12.91 -10.70
CA THR A 250 -14.31 -12.22 -11.58
C THR A 250 -13.56 -11.11 -10.83
N GLY A 251 -12.63 -10.47 -11.51
CA GLY A 251 -11.84 -9.39 -10.93
C GLY A 251 -10.85 -9.88 -9.86
N HIS A 252 -10.58 -9.04 -8.89
CA HIS A 252 -9.50 -9.26 -7.91
C HIS A 252 -9.79 -10.43 -6.97
N HIS A 253 -11.01 -10.51 -6.42
CA HIS A 253 -11.42 -11.63 -5.57
C HIS A 253 -11.52 -12.95 -6.34
N GLY A 254 -12.01 -12.90 -7.58
CA GLY A 254 -12.06 -14.07 -8.46
C GLY A 254 -10.67 -14.63 -8.74
N ASN A 255 -9.68 -13.76 -8.95
CA ASN A 255 -8.28 -14.17 -9.10
C ASN A 255 -7.77 -14.90 -7.85
N PHE A 256 -8.04 -14.36 -6.64
CA PHE A 256 -7.69 -15.04 -5.39
C PHE A 256 -8.29 -16.43 -5.30
N LEU A 257 -9.60 -16.55 -5.48
CA LEU A 257 -10.31 -17.82 -5.35
C LEU A 257 -9.87 -18.87 -6.39
N GLN A 258 -9.56 -18.40 -7.60
CA GLN A 258 -8.98 -19.29 -8.62
C GLN A 258 -7.59 -19.78 -8.19
N CYS A 259 -6.75 -18.87 -7.66
CA CYS A 259 -5.42 -19.21 -7.17
C CYS A 259 -5.46 -20.16 -5.96
N VAL A 260 -6.45 -20.01 -5.06
CA VAL A 260 -6.70 -20.98 -3.98
C VAL A 260 -6.95 -22.39 -4.53
N LYS A 261 -7.75 -22.52 -5.59
CA LYS A 261 -8.05 -23.81 -6.22
C LYS A 261 -6.86 -24.40 -6.96
N THR A 262 -6.08 -23.56 -7.65
CA THR A 262 -4.96 -24.00 -8.50
C THR A 262 -3.62 -24.02 -7.79
N ARG A 263 -3.55 -23.48 -6.56
CA ARG A 263 -2.32 -23.32 -5.77
C ARG A 263 -1.27 -22.45 -6.48
N SER A 264 -1.72 -21.51 -7.30
CA SER A 264 -0.85 -20.54 -8.00
C SER A 264 -0.79 -19.22 -7.25
N ASN A 265 0.18 -18.37 -7.59
CA ASN A 265 0.28 -17.03 -7.03
C ASN A 265 -0.77 -16.10 -7.66
N PRO A 266 -1.57 -15.38 -6.86
CA PRO A 266 -2.44 -14.34 -7.38
C PRO A 266 -1.67 -13.11 -7.84
N ILE A 267 -2.36 -12.18 -8.50
CA ILE A 267 -1.74 -10.99 -9.12
C ILE A 267 -1.02 -10.07 -8.12
N ALA A 268 -1.46 -10.07 -6.85
CA ALA A 268 -0.89 -9.28 -5.74
C ALA A 268 -0.47 -10.22 -4.58
N TRP A 269 0.33 -11.23 -4.90
CA TRP A 269 0.79 -12.20 -3.90
C TRP A 269 1.78 -11.58 -2.89
N ALA A 270 2.06 -12.30 -1.83
CA ALA A 270 2.70 -11.75 -0.63
C ALA A 270 4.01 -11.01 -0.88
N GLU A 271 4.92 -11.54 -1.73
CA GLU A 271 6.20 -10.86 -2.02
C GLU A 271 5.98 -9.56 -2.81
N VAL A 272 5.12 -9.59 -3.83
CA VAL A 272 4.75 -8.39 -4.61
C VAL A 272 4.13 -7.33 -3.71
N ALA A 273 3.20 -7.72 -2.85
CA ALA A 273 2.56 -6.82 -1.90
C ALA A 273 3.55 -6.21 -0.90
N HIS A 274 4.50 -7.02 -0.40
CA HIS A 274 5.56 -6.56 0.49
C HIS A 274 6.46 -5.51 -0.20
N ARG A 275 6.91 -5.77 -1.45
CA ARG A 275 7.74 -4.81 -2.20
C ARG A 275 7.01 -3.49 -2.46
N SER A 276 5.75 -3.56 -2.80
CA SER A 276 4.91 -2.37 -2.98
C SER A 276 4.69 -1.60 -1.68
N ALA A 277 4.38 -2.27 -0.58
CA ALA A 277 4.21 -1.65 0.74
C ALA A 277 5.51 -0.99 1.22
N THR A 278 6.66 -1.64 1.00
CA THR A 278 7.99 -1.12 1.35
C THR A 278 8.22 0.27 0.75
N THR A 279 7.79 0.50 -0.49
CA THR A 279 7.95 1.81 -1.17
C THR A 279 7.25 2.93 -0.39
N GLY A 280 6.02 2.73 0.06
CA GLY A 280 5.27 3.71 0.86
C GLY A 280 5.85 3.90 2.27
N HIS A 281 6.30 2.82 2.90
CA HIS A 281 6.93 2.89 4.22
C HIS A 281 8.25 3.66 4.19
N ILE A 282 9.12 3.42 3.20
CA ILE A 282 10.38 4.17 3.08
C ILE A 282 10.10 5.65 2.81
N ALA A 283 9.09 5.98 1.99
CA ALA A 283 8.70 7.37 1.76
C ALA A 283 8.29 8.05 3.08
N ASN A 284 7.50 7.40 3.92
CA ASN A 284 7.15 7.88 5.26
C ASN A 284 8.40 8.07 6.15
N ILE A 285 9.33 7.12 6.16
CA ILE A 285 10.57 7.22 6.93
C ILE A 285 11.41 8.40 6.42
N CYS A 286 11.53 8.56 5.10
CA CYS A 286 12.29 9.64 4.48
C CYS A 286 11.81 11.02 4.93
N VAL A 287 10.51 11.29 4.86
CA VAL A 287 9.97 12.60 5.24
C VAL A 287 9.97 12.83 6.75
N ARG A 288 9.83 11.79 7.56
CA ARG A 288 9.93 11.88 9.04
C ARG A 288 11.36 12.21 9.50
N LEU A 289 12.36 11.70 8.79
CA LEU A 289 13.77 12.00 9.05
C LEU A 289 14.27 13.26 8.33
N SER A 290 13.46 13.80 7.42
CA SER A 290 13.76 15.02 6.64
C SER A 290 15.14 14.96 5.95
N ARG A 291 15.52 13.81 5.43
CA ARG A 291 16.78 13.63 4.71
C ARG A 291 16.67 12.56 3.64
N LYS A 292 17.61 12.61 2.69
CA LYS A 292 17.78 11.60 1.65
C LYS A 292 18.16 10.25 2.27
N LEU A 293 17.52 9.18 1.82
CA LEU A 293 17.79 7.80 2.25
C LEU A 293 18.23 6.94 1.07
N ARG A 294 19.12 6.01 1.34
CA ARG A 294 19.56 4.98 0.38
C ARG A 294 19.17 3.62 0.89
N TRP A 295 18.53 2.83 0.03
CA TRP A 295 17.95 1.55 0.35
C TRP A 295 18.66 0.40 -0.40
N ASP A 296 19.10 -0.60 0.33
CA ASP A 296 19.50 -1.88 -0.23
C ASP A 296 18.29 -2.79 -0.36
N VAL A 297 17.85 -2.97 -1.61
CA VAL A 297 16.64 -3.75 -1.93
C VAL A 297 16.79 -5.24 -1.58
N GLN A 298 18.01 -5.78 -1.64
CA GLN A 298 18.28 -7.19 -1.35
C GLN A 298 18.41 -7.46 0.15
N ALA A 299 19.15 -6.58 0.84
CA ALA A 299 19.34 -6.69 2.29
C ALA A 299 18.14 -6.16 3.08
N GLU A 300 17.23 -5.46 2.44
CA GLU A 300 16.07 -4.78 3.03
C GLU A 300 16.43 -3.91 4.23
N ARG A 301 17.44 -3.06 4.00
CA ARG A 301 17.92 -2.13 5.01
C ARG A 301 18.43 -0.82 4.40
N PHE A 302 18.43 0.22 5.18
CA PHE A 302 19.06 1.48 4.81
C PHE A 302 20.58 1.37 4.86
N ILE A 303 21.25 1.92 3.84
CA ILE A 303 22.69 1.89 3.71
C ILE A 303 23.30 2.97 4.62
N ASN A 304 24.11 2.55 5.61
CA ASN A 304 24.80 3.43 6.55
C ASN A 304 23.88 4.39 7.32
N ASP A 305 22.66 3.96 7.67
CA ASP A 305 21.69 4.77 8.41
C ASP A 305 20.95 3.94 9.47
N GLU A 306 21.57 3.82 10.65
CA GLU A 306 21.02 3.01 11.75
C GLU A 306 19.77 3.63 12.39
N GLU A 307 19.58 4.95 12.31
CA GLU A 307 18.35 5.59 12.77
C GLU A 307 17.17 5.20 11.89
N ALA A 308 17.36 5.26 10.57
CA ALA A 308 16.33 4.79 9.62
C ALA A 308 16.09 3.27 9.76
N ASN A 309 17.13 2.46 10.00
CA ASN A 309 17.00 1.02 10.21
C ASN A 309 16.15 0.68 11.46
N ARG A 310 16.23 1.47 12.52
CA ARG A 310 15.35 1.29 13.69
C ARG A 310 13.86 1.53 13.37
N MET A 311 13.55 2.29 12.33
CA MET A 311 12.17 2.55 11.91
C MET A 311 11.57 1.44 11.02
N LEU A 312 12.35 0.42 10.68
CA LEU A 312 11.83 -0.77 9.98
C LEU A 312 10.89 -1.61 10.87
N TYR A 313 10.95 -1.40 12.16
CA TYR A 313 10.24 -2.15 13.21
C TYR A 313 9.42 -1.21 14.07
N ARG A 314 8.45 -1.77 14.77
CA ARG A 314 7.74 -1.11 15.87
C ARG A 314 7.59 -2.07 17.06
N ALA A 315 7.51 -1.52 18.26
CA ALA A 315 7.10 -2.29 19.41
C ALA A 315 5.61 -2.64 19.30
N MET A 316 5.28 -3.87 19.65
CA MET A 316 3.89 -4.31 19.79
C MET A 316 3.50 -4.32 21.26
N ARG A 317 2.26 -3.95 21.54
CA ARG A 317 1.70 -4.01 22.88
C ARG A 317 1.44 -5.46 23.27
N SER A 318 1.86 -5.83 24.50
CA SER A 318 1.56 -7.16 25.05
C SER A 318 0.04 -7.42 25.10
N PRO A 319 -0.44 -8.65 24.82
CA PRO A 319 0.33 -9.87 24.58
C PRO A 319 0.72 -10.12 23.11
N TRP A 320 0.52 -9.15 22.25
CA TRP A 320 0.66 -9.30 20.80
C TRP A 320 2.13 -9.34 20.35
N GLN A 321 2.46 -10.26 19.46
CA GLN A 321 3.77 -10.40 18.83
C GLN A 321 3.64 -11.14 17.49
N LEU A 322 4.58 -10.91 16.56
CA LEU A 322 4.63 -11.60 15.24
C LEU A 322 5.14 -13.04 15.38
#